data_e1c33086d838aed21f4b096a1333e45a
#
_entry.id   e1c33086d838aed21f4b096a1333e45a
#
_cell.length_a   1.000
_cell.length_b   1.000
_cell.length_c   1.000
_cell.angle_alpha   90.00
_cell.angle_beta   90.00
_cell.angle_gamma   90.00
#
_symmetry.space_group_name_H-M   'P 1'
#
loop_
_entity.id
_entity.type
_entity.pdbx_description
1 polymer ?
#
loop_
_entity_poly.entity_id
_entity_poly.type
_entity_poly.pdbx_seq_one_letter_code
_entity_poly.pdbx_strand_id
1 'polypeptide(L)'
;MLREDREDVTSVWRDFEKGRMYNRTKNLYRDTEQNYDFYYGNQAKYLNIGKETPVVLNIIKSIVKYKLGVVNSNAYAIVYNPNFYNAQNEAEVTKALCDALSKHANEIWELQQVGTKIKEVVKDACINDEGIAHAYYDTVNQEEVTEVIDKNNIYYGNENDSDIQTQPYIIISYRKPITEVRKEAESLGIDREKIEQINADGETLEQAGYDSVTDEVNPMCLVLLKYYKQNGQVYYTKAVKAVELETNVPTGLKLYPVAHMNWEKVKGSARGVGAVRNTIPNQIEINKIATRRSISVKISAFPKLAVNDEFVINKSALEKVGSTIKLKGGAQIDDVRKQIGYLNPASMSPDAKNLQDDLQNTTKDLEGAGDVATGSVDPTQASGKAILAVQQATQQPLNEQVDTYKTFIEDLARIYFDMWKAYKVNGLRILVEQKDEDGKIIEVPTTITYEQLKALEANIKIDITPRSPFDIYAQEQSIANLLMNGFINFEEYVELLPDGSSMQKDDLQAIIDRRKENEKKIAQMEMEANELNSAINMVMGEEERNGNDEMSRMQTSGNASEGNQEQPSNIPMSQMQ
;
A
#
# COMPACT_ATOMS: atom_id res chain seq x y z
N MET A 1 -39.96 0.34 15.28
CA MET A 1 -40.30 1.17 16.44
C MET A 1 -39.00 1.43 17.17
N LEU A 2 -38.46 2.66 17.06
CA LEU A 2 -37.27 3.08 17.77
C LEU A 2 -37.55 3.00 19.26
N ARG A 3 -36.69 2.33 20.04
CA ARG A 3 -36.77 2.33 21.52
C ARG A 3 -36.24 3.68 22.03
N GLU A 4 -36.97 4.77 21.73
CA GLU A 4 -36.52 6.15 22.01
C GLU A 4 -36.66 6.60 23.46
N ASP A 5 -37.33 5.82 24.30
CA ASP A 5 -37.75 6.28 25.66
C ASP A 5 -37.19 5.45 26.81
N ARG A 6 -35.95 4.90 26.69
CA ARG A 6 -35.32 4.32 27.88
C ARG A 6 -34.41 5.35 28.53
N GLU A 7 -34.73 5.74 29.74
CA GLU A 7 -33.93 6.63 30.60
C GLU A 7 -32.50 6.11 30.89
N ASP A 8 -32.26 4.80 30.61
CA ASP A 8 -31.03 4.07 30.90
C ASP A 8 -30.01 4.09 29.74
N VAL A 9 -30.24 4.91 28.70
CA VAL A 9 -29.39 4.93 27.48
C VAL A 9 -28.81 6.32 27.27
N THR A 10 -27.47 6.38 27.04
CA THR A 10 -26.74 7.62 26.77
C THR A 10 -27.15 8.27 25.43
N SER A 11 -26.93 9.57 25.31
CA SER A 11 -27.20 10.31 24.05
C SER A 11 -26.37 9.76 22.89
N VAL A 12 -25.14 9.35 23.15
CA VAL A 12 -24.24 8.73 22.16
C VAL A 12 -24.81 7.40 21.67
N TRP A 13 -25.37 6.61 22.57
CA TRP A 13 -25.99 5.32 22.20
C TRP A 13 -27.21 5.51 21.29
N ARG A 14 -28.01 6.53 21.52
CA ARG A 14 -29.15 6.85 20.65
C ARG A 14 -28.72 7.20 19.23
N ASP A 15 -27.66 7.98 19.08
CA ASP A 15 -27.13 8.33 17.76
C ASP A 15 -26.48 7.11 17.08
N PHE A 16 -25.82 6.24 17.83
CA PHE A 16 -25.32 4.96 17.35
C PHE A 16 -26.46 4.06 16.81
N GLU A 17 -27.57 3.93 17.56
CA GLU A 17 -28.71 3.14 17.11
C GLU A 17 -29.32 3.66 15.80
N LYS A 18 -29.35 4.98 15.58
CA LYS A 18 -29.79 5.57 14.30
C LYS A 18 -28.86 5.12 13.14
N GLY A 19 -27.53 5.21 13.34
CA GLY A 19 -26.56 4.76 12.35
C GLY A 19 -26.64 3.26 12.08
N ARG A 20 -26.77 2.45 13.15
CA ARG A 20 -26.95 0.99 13.05
C ARG A 20 -28.23 0.62 12.28
N MET A 21 -29.33 1.35 12.52
CA MET A 21 -30.57 1.14 11.80
C MET A 21 -30.45 1.49 10.31
N TYR A 22 -29.73 2.56 9.98
CA TYR A 22 -29.41 2.91 8.59
C TYR A 22 -28.64 1.77 7.90
N ASN A 23 -27.56 1.29 8.52
CA ASN A 23 -26.74 0.21 7.98
C ASN A 23 -27.56 -1.08 7.75
N ARG A 24 -28.47 -1.44 8.69
CA ARG A 24 -29.40 -2.57 8.53
C ARG A 24 -30.39 -2.36 7.40
N THR A 25 -30.99 -1.16 7.30
CA THR A 25 -31.98 -0.83 6.25
C THR A 25 -31.34 -0.89 4.86
N LYS A 26 -30.09 -0.48 4.74
CA LYS A 26 -29.30 -0.54 3.50
C LYS A 26 -28.63 -1.89 3.25
N ASN A 27 -28.78 -2.87 4.15
CA ASN A 27 -28.16 -4.19 4.09
C ASN A 27 -26.60 -4.16 4.08
N LEU A 28 -25.97 -3.11 4.61
CA LEU A 28 -24.51 -2.95 4.52
C LEU A 28 -23.76 -4.09 5.21
N TYR A 29 -24.25 -4.59 6.35
CA TYR A 29 -23.65 -5.71 7.07
C TYR A 29 -23.63 -7.00 6.23
N ARG A 30 -24.78 -7.33 5.63
CA ARG A 30 -24.92 -8.50 4.76
C ARG A 30 -24.04 -8.37 3.52
N ASP A 31 -24.02 -7.19 2.91
CA ASP A 31 -23.23 -6.95 1.72
C ASP A 31 -21.73 -7.06 2.02
N THR A 32 -21.28 -6.59 3.20
CA THR A 32 -19.91 -6.76 3.67
C THR A 32 -19.55 -8.25 3.85
N GLU A 33 -20.39 -9.02 4.55
CA GLU A 33 -20.18 -10.46 4.73
C GLU A 33 -20.10 -11.17 3.37
N GLN A 34 -21.03 -10.85 2.47
CA GLN A 34 -21.07 -11.43 1.13
C GLN A 34 -19.81 -11.11 0.33
N ASN A 35 -19.34 -9.85 0.34
CA ASN A 35 -18.14 -9.44 -0.37
C ASN A 35 -16.90 -10.21 0.13
N TYR A 36 -16.73 -10.35 1.43
CA TYR A 36 -15.64 -11.14 2.01
C TYR A 36 -15.74 -12.62 1.66
N ASP A 37 -16.92 -13.23 1.72
CA ASP A 37 -17.13 -14.62 1.35
C ASP A 37 -16.74 -14.87 -0.11
N PHE A 38 -17.14 -13.96 -1.00
CA PHE A 38 -16.78 -14.08 -2.42
C PHE A 38 -15.28 -13.91 -2.64
N TYR A 39 -14.64 -13.00 -1.93
CA TYR A 39 -13.19 -12.81 -2.00
C TYR A 39 -12.42 -14.00 -1.44
N TYR A 40 -12.79 -14.51 -0.26
CA TYR A 40 -12.10 -15.63 0.39
C TYR A 40 -12.44 -17.00 -0.19
N GLY A 41 -13.48 -17.11 -1.02
CA GLY A 41 -13.87 -18.36 -1.69
C GLY A 41 -14.97 -19.14 -0.99
N ASN A 42 -15.59 -18.59 0.06
CA ASN A 42 -16.74 -19.20 0.77
C ASN A 42 -18.05 -19.07 -0.03
N GLN A 43 -17.95 -19.21 -1.36
CA GLN A 43 -19.03 -18.93 -2.31
C GLN A 43 -20.08 -20.03 -2.37
N ALA A 44 -19.75 -21.23 -1.88
CA ALA A 44 -20.62 -22.41 -1.94
C ALA A 44 -22.00 -22.20 -1.32
N LYS A 45 -22.08 -21.42 -0.22
CA LYS A 45 -23.33 -21.12 0.48
C LYS A 45 -24.34 -20.30 -0.34
N TYR A 46 -23.87 -19.59 -1.37
CA TYR A 46 -24.70 -18.79 -2.28
C TYR A 46 -25.15 -19.55 -3.53
N LEU A 47 -24.70 -20.82 -3.70
CA LEU A 47 -25.00 -21.65 -4.85
C LEU A 47 -26.09 -22.67 -4.49
N ASN A 48 -27.30 -22.46 -4.99
CA ASN A 48 -28.36 -23.45 -4.81
C ASN A 48 -28.30 -24.49 -5.93
N ILE A 49 -27.51 -25.56 -5.76
CA ILE A 49 -27.26 -26.61 -6.76
C ILE A 49 -27.66 -28.03 -6.22
N GLY A 50 -28.66 -28.11 -5.38
CA GLY A 50 -29.15 -29.37 -4.83
C GLY A 50 -28.18 -29.98 -3.80
N LYS A 51 -27.99 -31.33 -3.86
CA LYS A 51 -27.17 -32.07 -2.89
C LYS A 51 -25.69 -32.20 -3.30
N GLU A 52 -25.32 -31.75 -4.49
CA GLU A 52 -23.96 -31.86 -5.00
C GLU A 52 -23.04 -30.81 -4.41
N THR A 53 -21.76 -31.14 -4.27
CA THR A 53 -20.73 -30.20 -3.81
C THR A 53 -20.45 -29.20 -4.92
N PRO A 54 -20.63 -27.88 -4.68
CA PRO A 54 -20.35 -26.85 -5.67
C PRO A 54 -18.86 -26.79 -6.05
N VAL A 55 -18.60 -26.54 -7.34
CA VAL A 55 -17.28 -26.19 -7.84
C VAL A 55 -17.14 -24.67 -7.79
N VAL A 56 -16.12 -24.18 -7.09
CA VAL A 56 -15.84 -22.75 -6.96
C VAL A 56 -14.60 -22.41 -7.77
N LEU A 57 -14.76 -21.54 -8.77
CA LEU A 57 -13.69 -20.98 -9.59
C LEU A 57 -13.58 -19.48 -9.25
N ASN A 58 -12.81 -19.14 -8.23
CA ASN A 58 -12.77 -17.79 -7.68
C ASN A 58 -11.95 -16.83 -8.55
N ILE A 59 -12.59 -16.22 -9.56
CA ILE A 59 -11.97 -15.19 -10.41
C ILE A 59 -11.92 -13.82 -9.70
N ILE A 60 -12.87 -13.54 -8.77
CA ILE A 60 -12.91 -12.28 -8.00
C ILE A 60 -11.59 -12.05 -7.29
N LYS A 61 -11.03 -13.08 -6.65
CA LYS A 61 -9.76 -12.97 -5.94
C LYS A 61 -8.60 -12.55 -6.85
N SER A 62 -8.57 -13.03 -8.09
CA SER A 62 -7.53 -12.65 -9.06
C SER A 62 -7.70 -11.21 -9.54
N ILE A 63 -8.94 -10.79 -9.80
CA ILE A 63 -9.29 -9.42 -10.18
C ILE A 63 -8.89 -8.43 -9.07
N VAL A 64 -9.30 -8.70 -7.83
CA VAL A 64 -8.95 -7.86 -6.66
C VAL A 64 -7.45 -7.79 -6.46
N LYS A 65 -6.72 -8.92 -6.56
CA LYS A 65 -5.26 -8.92 -6.43
C LYS A 65 -4.58 -8.07 -7.49
N TYR A 66 -5.07 -8.12 -8.74
CA TYR A 66 -4.56 -7.27 -9.81
C TYR A 66 -4.79 -5.79 -9.49
N LYS A 67 -6.04 -5.40 -9.17
CA LYS A 67 -6.39 -4.01 -8.83
C LYS A 67 -5.57 -3.47 -7.66
N LEU A 68 -5.42 -4.27 -6.59
CA LEU A 68 -4.56 -3.93 -5.45
C LEU A 68 -3.09 -3.80 -5.84
N GLY A 69 -2.60 -4.66 -6.73
CA GLY A 69 -1.24 -4.60 -7.25
C GLY A 69 -0.98 -3.27 -7.95
N VAL A 70 -1.90 -2.82 -8.80
CA VAL A 70 -1.78 -1.54 -9.52
C VAL A 70 -1.84 -0.35 -8.56
N VAL A 71 -2.81 -0.27 -7.65
CA VAL A 71 -2.94 0.86 -6.73
C VAL A 71 -1.77 0.92 -5.74
N ASN A 72 -1.37 -0.22 -5.16
CA ASN A 72 -0.28 -0.28 -4.18
C ASN A 72 1.12 -0.18 -4.82
N SER A 73 1.26 -0.28 -6.14
CA SER A 73 2.55 -0.05 -6.81
C SER A 73 2.94 1.41 -6.87
N ASN A 74 1.99 2.32 -6.63
CA ASN A 74 2.28 3.74 -6.56
C ASN A 74 2.98 4.06 -5.24
N ALA A 75 4.26 4.40 -5.32
CA ALA A 75 4.98 4.90 -4.17
C ALA A 75 4.51 6.32 -3.84
N TYR A 76 4.59 6.67 -2.58
CA TYR A 76 4.31 8.04 -2.14
C TYR A 76 5.45 8.55 -1.27
N ALA A 77 5.68 9.84 -1.32
CA ALA A 77 6.50 10.58 -0.37
C ALA A 77 5.65 11.72 0.18
N ILE A 78 5.66 11.89 1.50
CA ILE A 78 4.96 12.99 2.14
C ILE A 78 5.84 14.22 2.02
N VAL A 79 5.34 15.24 1.33
CA VAL A 79 6.03 16.51 1.18
C VAL A 79 5.15 17.64 1.68
N TYR A 80 5.61 18.32 2.74
CA TYR A 80 4.98 19.52 3.24
C TYR A 80 5.56 20.74 2.52
N ASN A 81 4.73 21.49 1.82
CA ASN A 81 5.14 22.71 1.13
C ASN A 81 4.64 23.94 1.90
N PRO A 82 5.48 24.99 2.05
CA PRO A 82 5.06 26.20 2.72
C PRO A 82 4.03 26.98 1.91
N ASN A 83 3.05 27.57 2.59
CA ASN A 83 2.10 28.48 1.96
C ASN A 83 2.72 29.88 1.89
N PHE A 84 3.19 30.30 0.71
CA PHE A 84 3.91 31.55 0.50
C PHE A 84 3.04 32.82 0.50
N TYR A 85 1.73 32.72 0.61
CA TYR A 85 0.85 33.86 0.49
C TYR A 85 1.06 34.94 1.59
N ASN A 86 1.70 34.61 2.73
CA ASN A 86 1.86 35.51 3.87
C ASN A 86 3.31 35.77 4.32
N ALA A 87 4.35 35.24 3.67
CA ALA A 87 5.73 35.33 4.18
C ALA A 87 6.74 35.82 3.13
N GLN A 88 6.91 37.13 2.98
CA GLN A 88 7.92 37.67 2.07
C GLN A 88 9.37 37.65 2.62
N ASN A 89 9.58 37.47 3.93
CA ASN A 89 10.91 37.61 4.55
C ASN A 89 11.46 36.35 5.27
N GLU A 90 10.73 35.23 5.29
CA GLU A 90 11.14 34.02 6.01
C GLU A 90 11.06 32.75 5.12
N ALA A 91 11.08 32.93 3.80
CA ALA A 91 10.79 31.83 2.85
C ALA A 91 11.79 30.66 2.95
N GLU A 92 13.08 30.92 3.15
CA GLU A 92 14.10 29.87 3.23
C GLU A 92 14.02 29.08 4.53
N VAL A 93 13.83 29.76 5.67
CA VAL A 93 13.69 29.11 6.98
C VAL A 93 12.42 28.26 7.01
N THR A 94 11.31 28.80 6.52
CA THR A 94 10.04 28.08 6.45
C THR A 94 10.13 26.87 5.53
N LYS A 95 10.85 26.99 4.42
CA LYS A 95 11.09 25.87 3.51
C LYS A 95 11.92 24.77 4.19
N ALA A 96 13.03 25.12 4.82
CA ALA A 96 13.87 24.16 5.54
C ALA A 96 13.11 23.42 6.65
N LEU A 97 12.20 24.13 7.36
CA LEU A 97 11.31 23.52 8.35
C LEU A 97 10.30 22.55 7.73
N CYS A 98 9.72 22.90 6.57
CA CYS A 98 8.80 22.01 5.86
C CYS A 98 9.50 20.76 5.31
N ASP A 99 10.74 20.91 4.80
CA ASP A 99 11.55 19.79 4.32
C ASP A 99 11.88 18.83 5.48
N ALA A 100 12.28 19.39 6.64
CA ALA A 100 12.56 18.62 7.84
C ALA A 100 11.30 17.93 8.40
N LEU A 101 10.13 18.58 8.37
CA LEU A 101 8.84 17.94 8.72
C LEU A 101 8.49 16.81 7.76
N SER A 102 8.77 16.98 6.48
CA SER A 102 8.54 15.94 5.47
C SER A 102 9.38 14.71 5.73
N LYS A 103 10.67 14.89 6.06
CA LYS A 103 11.58 13.80 6.45
C LYS A 103 11.06 13.10 7.71
N HIS A 104 10.74 13.87 8.75
CA HIS A 104 10.20 13.33 10.00
C HIS A 104 8.89 12.55 9.79
N ALA A 105 7.96 13.06 8.97
CA ALA A 105 6.72 12.35 8.65
C ALA A 105 6.98 10.99 8.02
N ASN A 106 7.87 10.93 7.04
CA ASN A 106 8.23 9.68 6.38
C ASN A 106 8.90 8.68 7.36
N GLU A 107 9.79 9.16 8.23
CA GLU A 107 10.43 8.35 9.28
C GLU A 107 9.40 7.78 10.29
N ILE A 108 8.49 8.60 10.80
CA ILE A 108 7.43 8.16 11.73
C ILE A 108 6.52 7.14 11.04
N TRP A 109 6.14 7.37 9.79
CA TRP A 109 5.28 6.45 9.05
C TRP A 109 5.96 5.10 8.80
N GLU A 110 7.26 5.09 8.57
CA GLU A 110 8.05 3.86 8.45
C GLU A 110 8.13 3.13 9.79
N LEU A 111 8.50 3.85 10.86
CA LEU A 111 8.65 3.30 12.22
C LEU A 111 7.34 2.67 12.70
N GLN A 112 6.20 3.31 12.47
CA GLN A 112 4.88 2.85 12.89
C GLN A 112 4.21 1.91 11.88
N GLN A 113 4.92 1.55 10.80
CA GLN A 113 4.41 0.69 9.73
C GLN A 113 3.08 1.17 9.13
N VAL A 114 2.89 2.49 9.04
CA VAL A 114 1.65 3.09 8.51
C VAL A 114 1.40 2.63 7.07
N GLY A 115 2.46 2.43 6.28
CA GLY A 115 2.35 1.88 4.92
C GLY A 115 1.68 0.51 4.84
N THR A 116 1.84 -0.35 5.85
CA THR A 116 1.14 -1.64 5.92
C THR A 116 -0.34 -1.44 6.21
N LYS A 117 -0.69 -0.54 7.12
CA LYS A 117 -2.07 -0.19 7.45
C LYS A 117 -2.79 0.48 6.27
N ILE A 118 -2.10 1.33 5.52
CA ILE A 118 -2.63 1.92 4.28
C ILE A 118 -2.99 0.82 3.25
N LYS A 119 -2.13 -0.18 3.07
CA LYS A 119 -2.43 -1.31 2.17
C LYS A 119 -3.65 -2.12 2.63
N GLU A 120 -3.86 -2.23 3.93
CA GLU A 120 -5.05 -2.86 4.52
C GLU A 120 -6.30 -2.02 4.23
N VAL A 121 -6.25 -0.70 4.44
CA VAL A 121 -7.33 0.24 4.08
C VAL A 121 -7.69 0.14 2.59
N VAL A 122 -6.69 0.13 1.70
CA VAL A 122 -6.90 -0.01 0.25
C VAL A 122 -7.56 -1.35 -0.10
N LYS A 123 -7.14 -2.42 0.59
CA LYS A 123 -7.75 -3.75 0.42
C LYS A 123 -9.21 -3.75 0.87
N ASP A 124 -9.52 -3.15 2.00
CA ASP A 124 -10.90 -3.04 2.50
C ASP A 124 -11.76 -2.18 1.59
N ALA A 125 -11.24 -1.05 1.08
CA ALA A 125 -11.93 -0.25 0.08
C ALA A 125 -12.25 -1.05 -1.18
N CYS A 126 -11.31 -1.81 -1.70
CA CYS A 126 -11.50 -2.62 -2.91
C CYS A 126 -12.53 -3.73 -2.72
N ILE A 127 -12.55 -4.39 -1.56
CA ILE A 127 -13.45 -5.51 -1.27
C ILE A 127 -14.81 -5.02 -0.78
N ASN A 128 -14.81 -4.05 0.15
CA ASN A 128 -15.97 -3.64 0.94
C ASN A 128 -16.42 -2.21 0.71
N ASP A 129 -16.15 -1.66 -0.47
CA ASP A 129 -16.62 -0.35 -0.87
C ASP A 129 -15.80 0.82 -0.30
N GLU A 130 -15.36 0.75 0.95
CA GLU A 130 -14.62 1.81 1.64
C GLU A 130 -13.59 1.23 2.61
N GLY A 131 -12.52 1.97 2.81
CA GLY A 131 -11.49 1.70 3.82
C GLY A 131 -11.27 2.92 4.70
N ILE A 132 -11.06 2.72 6.00
CA ILE A 132 -11.08 3.76 7.00
C ILE A 132 -9.88 3.61 7.91
N ALA A 133 -9.15 4.72 8.12
CA ALA A 133 -8.08 4.82 9.09
C ALA A 133 -8.47 5.82 10.19
N HIS A 134 -8.32 5.42 11.43
CA HIS A 134 -8.45 6.26 12.60
C HIS A 134 -7.05 6.58 13.13
N ALA A 135 -6.66 7.85 13.09
CA ALA A 135 -5.36 8.31 13.57
C ALA A 135 -5.56 9.15 14.83
N TYR A 136 -5.01 8.73 15.94
CA TYR A 136 -5.11 9.43 17.21
C TYR A 136 -3.77 9.50 17.94
N TYR A 137 -3.67 10.40 18.91
CA TYR A 137 -2.49 10.54 19.75
C TYR A 137 -2.67 9.77 21.06
N ASP A 138 -1.80 8.78 21.29
CA ASP A 138 -1.75 8.08 22.56
C ASP A 138 -1.00 8.94 23.59
N THR A 139 -1.73 9.49 24.53
CA THR A 139 -1.18 10.35 25.59
C THR A 139 -0.33 9.60 26.61
N VAL A 140 -0.49 8.29 26.72
CA VAL A 140 0.27 7.44 27.66
C VAL A 140 1.66 7.16 27.08
N ASN A 141 1.72 6.69 25.85
CA ASN A 141 2.97 6.40 25.15
C ASN A 141 3.59 7.62 24.44
N GLN A 142 2.84 8.73 24.35
CA GLN A 142 3.22 9.98 23.69
C GLN A 142 3.57 9.79 22.21
N GLU A 143 2.82 8.94 21.52
CA GLU A 143 3.02 8.61 20.11
C GLU A 143 1.72 8.72 19.31
N GLU A 144 1.87 8.93 18.00
CA GLU A 144 0.78 8.89 17.04
C GLU A 144 0.44 7.43 16.74
N VAL A 145 -0.83 7.09 16.74
CA VAL A 145 -1.30 5.73 16.44
C VAL A 145 -2.28 5.79 15.27
N THR A 146 -2.11 4.91 14.31
CA THR A 146 -3.09 4.71 13.23
C THR A 146 -3.67 3.30 13.32
N GLU A 147 -4.97 3.18 13.31
CA GLU A 147 -5.71 1.91 13.30
C GLU A 147 -6.63 1.84 12.09
N VAL A 148 -6.80 0.64 11.54
CA VAL A 148 -7.76 0.39 10.46
C VAL A 148 -9.10 0.03 11.10
N ILE A 149 -10.15 0.74 10.70
CA ILE A 149 -11.50 0.53 11.22
C ILE A 149 -12.35 -0.16 10.16
N ASP A 150 -13.03 -1.25 10.53
CA ASP A 150 -14.02 -1.88 9.66
C ASP A 150 -15.19 -0.92 9.40
N LYS A 151 -15.67 -0.86 8.15
CA LYS A 151 -16.78 0.02 7.76
C LYS A 151 -18.06 -0.22 8.57
N ASN A 152 -18.24 -1.42 9.11
CA ASN A 152 -19.39 -1.76 9.94
C ASN A 152 -19.34 -1.15 11.34
N ASN A 153 -18.16 -0.67 11.75
CA ASN A 153 -17.90 -0.12 13.07
C ASN A 153 -17.82 1.41 13.08
N ILE A 154 -18.08 2.07 11.94
CA ILE A 154 -18.15 3.51 11.84
C ILE A 154 -19.53 3.98 11.40
N TYR A 155 -20.00 5.08 12.00
CA TYR A 155 -21.33 5.62 11.77
C TYR A 155 -21.22 7.13 11.57
N TYR A 156 -21.77 7.61 10.47
CA TYR A 156 -21.75 9.02 10.11
C TYR A 156 -23.04 9.71 10.55
N GLY A 157 -22.92 10.96 10.95
CA GLY A 157 -24.08 11.76 11.33
C GLY A 157 -24.99 12.13 10.15
N ASN A 158 -24.40 12.22 8.96
CA ASN A 158 -25.10 12.47 7.69
C ASN A 158 -24.55 11.57 6.58
N GLU A 159 -25.21 10.49 6.31
CA GLU A 159 -24.79 9.51 5.28
C GLU A 159 -24.92 10.05 3.83
N ASN A 160 -25.53 11.23 3.65
CA ASN A 160 -25.65 11.85 2.32
C ASN A 160 -24.53 12.86 2.03
N ASP A 161 -23.63 13.09 2.97
CA ASP A 161 -22.48 13.98 2.81
C ASP A 161 -21.21 13.15 2.61
N SER A 162 -20.57 13.33 1.47
CA SER A 162 -19.35 12.58 1.10
C SER A 162 -18.08 13.13 1.77
N ASP A 163 -18.12 14.34 2.34
CA ASP A 163 -16.99 14.92 3.04
C ASP A 163 -17.03 14.55 4.52
N ILE A 164 -16.05 13.77 4.94
CA ILE A 164 -15.92 13.32 6.33
C ILE A 164 -15.65 14.49 7.27
N GLN A 165 -14.97 15.54 6.82
CA GLN A 165 -14.62 16.68 7.66
C GLN A 165 -15.80 17.63 7.93
N THR A 166 -16.87 17.54 7.14
CA THR A 166 -18.12 18.32 7.32
C THR A 166 -19.20 17.56 8.07
N GLN A 167 -18.95 16.30 8.42
CA GLN A 167 -19.91 15.48 9.18
C GLN A 167 -20.31 16.15 10.51
N PRO A 168 -21.60 16.13 10.90
CA PRO A 168 -22.02 16.65 12.18
C PRO A 168 -21.43 15.87 13.36
N TYR A 169 -21.25 14.57 13.20
CA TYR A 169 -20.52 13.69 14.12
C TYR A 169 -20.09 12.40 13.42
N ILE A 170 -19.09 11.73 14.01
CA ILE A 170 -18.63 10.41 13.60
C ILE A 170 -18.58 9.54 14.86
N ILE A 171 -19.15 8.33 14.80
CA ILE A 171 -19.11 7.38 15.91
C ILE A 171 -18.28 6.17 15.47
N ILE A 172 -17.29 5.80 16.28
CA ILE A 172 -16.52 4.56 16.14
C ILE A 172 -16.94 3.63 17.27
N SER A 173 -17.24 2.37 16.94
CA SER A 173 -17.59 1.34 17.88
C SER A 173 -16.51 0.27 17.97
N TYR A 174 -16.18 -0.15 19.17
CA TYR A 174 -15.24 -1.24 19.44
C TYR A 174 -15.60 -1.99 20.72
N ARG A 175 -15.16 -3.24 20.83
CA ARG A 175 -15.43 -4.03 22.04
C ARG A 175 -14.19 -4.06 22.93
N LYS A 176 -14.44 -3.89 24.23
CA LYS A 176 -13.42 -4.03 25.29
C LYS A 176 -13.89 -4.97 26.40
N PRO A 177 -12.96 -5.67 27.06
CA PRO A 177 -13.27 -6.40 28.27
C PRO A 177 -13.86 -5.47 29.34
N ILE A 178 -14.93 -5.90 30.02
CA ILE A 178 -15.58 -5.10 31.07
C ILE A 178 -14.59 -4.69 32.15
N THR A 179 -13.66 -5.58 32.48
CA THR A 179 -12.65 -5.32 33.52
C THR A 179 -11.75 -4.15 33.19
N GLU A 180 -11.41 -3.97 31.92
CA GLU A 180 -10.62 -2.82 31.44
C GLU A 180 -11.44 -1.54 31.48
N VAL A 181 -12.69 -1.60 30.98
CA VAL A 181 -13.58 -0.43 30.96
C VAL A 181 -13.91 0.05 32.36
N ARG A 182 -14.12 -0.86 33.32
CA ARG A 182 -14.35 -0.49 34.74
C ARG A 182 -13.11 0.14 35.37
N LYS A 183 -11.90 -0.40 35.12
CA LYS A 183 -10.63 0.21 35.55
C LYS A 183 -10.43 1.60 34.97
N GLU A 184 -10.75 1.76 33.70
CA GLU A 184 -10.70 3.06 33.03
C GLU A 184 -11.67 4.05 33.68
N ALA A 185 -12.92 3.62 33.95
CA ALA A 185 -13.93 4.42 34.65
C ALA A 185 -13.51 4.80 36.08
N GLU A 186 -12.87 3.89 36.83
CA GLU A 186 -12.28 4.18 38.13
C GLU A 186 -11.17 5.23 38.06
N SER A 187 -10.28 5.13 37.07
CA SER A 187 -9.20 6.11 36.85
C SER A 187 -9.70 7.50 36.48
N LEU A 188 -10.85 7.57 35.81
CA LEU A 188 -11.54 8.81 35.45
C LEU A 188 -12.38 9.40 36.62
N GLY A 189 -12.45 8.71 37.75
CA GLY A 189 -13.17 9.17 38.93
C GLY A 189 -14.70 9.08 38.83
N ILE A 190 -15.21 8.17 38.00
CA ILE A 190 -16.65 7.95 37.85
C ILE A 190 -17.21 7.31 39.10
N ASP A 191 -18.43 7.72 39.51
CA ASP A 191 -19.11 7.20 40.68
C ASP A 191 -19.27 5.66 40.62
N ARG A 192 -19.03 5.01 41.75
CA ARG A 192 -19.09 3.54 41.87
C ARG A 192 -20.43 2.95 41.43
N GLU A 193 -21.53 3.63 41.70
CA GLU A 193 -22.88 3.21 41.28
C GLU A 193 -23.00 3.15 39.74
N LYS A 194 -22.35 4.08 39.02
CA LYS A 194 -22.30 4.09 37.56
C LYS A 194 -21.37 3.00 37.03
N ILE A 195 -20.23 2.77 37.69
CA ILE A 195 -19.31 1.70 37.30
C ILE A 195 -19.98 0.31 37.40
N GLU A 196 -20.82 0.09 38.41
CA GLU A 196 -21.59 -1.16 38.59
C GLU A 196 -22.63 -1.37 37.47
N GLN A 197 -23.09 -0.29 36.81
CA GLN A 197 -23.98 -0.35 35.63
C GLN A 197 -23.27 -0.78 34.33
N ILE A 198 -21.93 -0.80 34.32
CA ILE A 198 -21.15 -1.29 33.16
C ILE A 198 -21.20 -2.82 33.16
N ASN A 199 -22.09 -3.38 32.38
CA ASN A 199 -22.31 -4.81 32.30
C ASN A 199 -21.95 -5.35 30.89
N ALA A 200 -21.74 -6.69 30.81
CA ALA A 200 -21.63 -7.37 29.54
C ALA A 200 -22.90 -7.10 28.73
N ASP A 201 -22.67 -6.76 27.49
CA ASP A 201 -23.77 -6.65 26.54
C ASP A 201 -23.67 -7.79 25.51
N GLY A 202 -24.83 -8.21 24.99
CA GLY A 202 -24.91 -9.16 23.89
C GLY A 202 -24.72 -8.50 22.54
N GLU A 203 -24.27 -7.23 22.51
CA GLU A 203 -24.05 -6.50 21.27
C GLU A 203 -22.77 -7.01 20.63
N THR A 204 -22.89 -7.59 19.47
CA THR A 204 -21.76 -8.00 18.64
C THR A 204 -21.33 -6.86 17.73
N LEU A 205 -20.03 -6.70 17.53
CA LEU A 205 -19.54 -5.96 16.38
C LEU A 205 -20.02 -6.72 15.13
N GLU A 206 -20.71 -6.04 14.25
CA GLU A 206 -21.22 -6.65 13.02
C GLU A 206 -20.09 -6.71 11.96
N GLN A 207 -18.93 -7.23 12.39
CA GLN A 207 -17.77 -7.44 11.52
C GLN A 207 -17.96 -8.71 10.67
N ALA A 208 -17.56 -8.65 9.42
CA ALA A 208 -17.57 -9.80 8.54
C ALA A 208 -16.61 -10.88 9.05
N GLY A 209 -17.12 -12.08 9.22
CA GLY A 209 -16.33 -13.25 9.65
C GLY A 209 -16.12 -13.39 11.16
N TYR A 210 -16.71 -12.53 11.97
CA TYR A 210 -16.77 -12.74 13.42
C TYR A 210 -18.05 -13.49 13.76
N ASP A 211 -17.93 -14.78 14.00
CA ASP A 211 -18.98 -15.51 14.73
C ASP A 211 -19.02 -14.92 16.15
N SER A 212 -20.22 -14.57 16.58
CA SER A 212 -20.49 -14.09 17.93
C SER A 212 -20.27 -15.23 18.93
N VAL A 213 -19.02 -15.55 19.21
CA VAL A 213 -18.68 -16.35 20.37
C VAL A 213 -18.86 -15.42 21.56
N THR A 214 -19.98 -15.57 22.25
CA THR A 214 -20.14 -15.02 23.60
C THR A 214 -19.08 -15.70 24.45
N ASP A 215 -17.96 -15.01 24.65
CA ASP A 215 -16.91 -15.52 25.51
C ASP A 215 -17.37 -15.38 26.98
N GLU A 216 -17.94 -16.46 27.50
CA GLU A 216 -18.37 -16.53 28.92
C GLU A 216 -17.18 -16.32 29.86
N VAL A 217 -15.95 -16.58 29.38
CA VAL A 217 -14.72 -16.46 30.18
C VAL A 217 -14.26 -15.00 30.27
N ASN A 218 -14.48 -14.18 29.23
CA ASN A 218 -14.06 -12.78 29.21
C ASN A 218 -15.20 -11.87 28.72
N PRO A 219 -16.11 -11.48 29.63
CA PRO A 219 -17.26 -10.68 29.27
C PRO A 219 -16.86 -9.31 28.72
N MET A 220 -17.39 -8.98 27.55
CA MET A 220 -17.08 -7.74 26.82
C MET A 220 -18.27 -6.80 26.77
N CYS A 221 -18.00 -5.50 26.66
CA CYS A 221 -19.01 -4.49 26.37
C CYS A 221 -18.62 -3.65 25.16
N LEU A 222 -19.64 -3.09 24.49
CA LEU A 222 -19.48 -2.17 23.37
C LEU A 222 -19.16 -0.78 23.89
N VAL A 223 -18.05 -0.23 23.42
CA VAL A 223 -17.61 1.13 23.71
C VAL A 223 -17.81 1.97 22.46
N LEU A 224 -18.40 3.13 22.60
CA LEU A 224 -18.65 4.10 21.54
C LEU A 224 -17.79 5.32 21.75
N LEU A 225 -17.10 5.73 20.70
CA LEU A 225 -16.30 6.94 20.64
C LEU A 225 -16.94 7.88 19.62
N LYS A 226 -17.57 8.96 20.09
CA LYS A 226 -18.24 9.95 19.24
C LYS A 226 -17.40 11.20 19.13
N TYR A 227 -16.97 11.52 17.91
CA TYR A 227 -16.33 12.79 17.56
C TYR A 227 -17.37 13.78 17.00
N TYR A 228 -17.24 15.04 17.35
CA TYR A 228 -18.06 16.13 16.81
C TYR A 228 -17.31 17.47 16.90
N LYS A 229 -17.70 18.45 16.09
CA LYS A 229 -17.05 19.77 16.06
C LYS A 229 -17.88 20.81 16.78
N GLN A 230 -17.22 21.60 17.64
CA GLN A 230 -17.77 22.79 18.26
C GLN A 230 -16.78 23.95 18.06
N ASN A 231 -17.26 25.09 17.57
CA ASN A 231 -16.42 26.29 17.34
C ASN A 231 -15.13 26.02 16.54
N GLY A 232 -15.19 25.08 15.58
CA GLY A 232 -14.05 24.74 14.73
C GLY A 232 -13.01 23.79 15.36
N GLN A 233 -13.26 23.29 16.57
CA GLN A 233 -12.43 22.29 17.25
C GLN A 233 -13.19 20.97 17.38
N VAL A 234 -12.45 19.86 17.36
CA VAL A 234 -12.97 18.53 17.55
C VAL A 234 -13.03 18.18 19.03
N TYR A 235 -14.17 17.71 19.46
CA TYR A 235 -14.42 17.15 20.78
C TYR A 235 -14.78 15.68 20.64
N TYR A 236 -14.58 14.93 21.71
CA TYR A 236 -15.10 13.56 21.76
C TYR A 236 -15.88 13.29 23.04
N THR A 237 -16.77 12.33 22.93
CA THR A 237 -17.47 11.71 24.05
C THR A 237 -17.32 10.22 23.93
N LYS A 238 -16.86 9.56 25.00
CA LYS A 238 -16.70 8.12 25.10
C LYS A 238 -17.76 7.56 26.04
N ALA A 239 -18.53 6.60 25.54
CA ALA A 239 -19.65 6.06 26.29
C ALA A 239 -19.79 4.55 26.09
N VAL A 240 -20.32 3.89 27.11
CA VAL A 240 -20.94 2.58 27.00
C VAL A 240 -22.46 2.75 27.05
N LYS A 241 -23.22 1.66 27.00
CA LYS A 241 -24.67 1.72 26.88
C LYS A 241 -25.34 2.64 27.91
N ALA A 242 -25.01 2.46 29.16
CA ALA A 242 -25.65 3.15 30.28
C ALA A 242 -24.83 4.30 30.90
N VAL A 243 -23.52 4.37 30.57
CA VAL A 243 -22.59 5.29 31.25
C VAL A 243 -21.74 6.05 30.22
N GLU A 244 -21.67 7.35 30.34
CA GLU A 244 -20.69 8.19 29.66
C GLU A 244 -19.39 8.17 30.48
N LEU A 245 -18.30 7.68 29.88
CA LEU A 245 -16.97 7.58 30.49
C LEU A 245 -16.28 8.94 30.47
N GLU A 246 -16.30 9.58 29.30
CA GLU A 246 -15.73 10.91 29.07
C GLU A 246 -16.71 11.73 28.26
N THR A 247 -16.97 12.96 28.66
CA THR A 247 -17.97 13.81 28.03
C THR A 247 -17.36 15.14 27.64
N ASN A 248 -17.56 15.55 26.37
CA ASN A 248 -17.11 16.86 25.85
C ASN A 248 -15.61 17.14 26.04
N VAL A 249 -14.76 16.13 25.83
CA VAL A 249 -13.31 16.30 25.96
C VAL A 249 -12.73 16.97 24.71
N PRO A 250 -12.07 18.12 24.83
CA PRO A 250 -11.43 18.78 23.70
C PRO A 250 -10.18 18.00 23.25
N THR A 251 -10.08 17.68 21.97
CA THR A 251 -8.89 17.02 21.42
C THR A 251 -7.78 17.99 21.05
N GLY A 252 -8.08 19.29 20.91
CA GLY A 252 -7.18 20.28 20.34
C GLY A 252 -7.05 20.23 18.81
N LEU A 253 -7.66 19.22 18.18
CA LEU A 253 -7.63 19.04 16.72
C LEU A 253 -8.68 19.93 16.04
N LYS A 254 -8.40 20.31 14.79
CA LYS A 254 -9.34 20.98 13.89
C LYS A 254 -10.01 19.99 12.92
N LEU A 255 -9.31 18.91 12.62
CA LEU A 255 -9.77 17.86 11.72
C LEU A 255 -10.27 16.66 12.52
N TYR A 256 -11.33 15.99 12.02
CA TYR A 256 -11.67 14.68 12.54
C TYR A 256 -10.49 13.72 12.35
N PRO A 257 -10.13 12.93 13.37
CA PRO A 257 -9.00 12.02 13.31
C PRO A 257 -9.33 10.74 12.52
N VAL A 258 -10.06 10.89 11.43
CA VAL A 258 -10.52 9.82 10.55
C VAL A 258 -10.20 10.16 9.10
N ALA A 259 -9.38 9.34 8.46
CA ALA A 259 -9.15 9.37 7.03
C ALA A 259 -9.97 8.26 6.35
N HIS A 260 -10.57 8.57 5.22
CA HIS A 260 -11.54 7.74 4.55
C HIS A 260 -11.22 7.59 3.06
N MET A 261 -11.27 6.37 2.55
CA MET A 261 -11.05 6.04 1.15
C MET A 261 -12.24 5.28 0.60
N ASN A 262 -12.97 5.85 -0.35
CA ASN A 262 -13.94 5.13 -1.16
C ASN A 262 -13.24 4.52 -2.37
N TRP A 263 -13.52 3.26 -2.71
CA TRP A 263 -12.97 2.66 -3.93
C TRP A 263 -13.50 3.36 -5.18
N GLU A 264 -14.82 3.51 -5.26
CA GLU A 264 -15.51 4.34 -6.26
C GLU A 264 -16.48 5.27 -5.51
N LYS A 265 -16.41 6.57 -5.78
CA LYS A 265 -17.25 7.56 -5.12
C LYS A 265 -18.66 7.55 -5.66
N VAL A 266 -19.66 7.55 -4.77
CA VAL A 266 -21.08 7.69 -5.13
C VAL A 266 -21.54 9.11 -4.79
N LYS A 267 -22.06 9.82 -5.78
CA LYS A 267 -22.55 11.19 -5.59
C LYS A 267 -23.67 11.24 -4.54
N GLY A 268 -23.49 12.08 -3.53
CA GLY A 268 -24.48 12.25 -2.46
C GLY A 268 -24.54 11.08 -1.49
N SER A 269 -23.42 10.39 -1.29
CA SER A 269 -23.28 9.34 -0.29
C SER A 269 -21.90 9.44 0.37
N ALA A 270 -21.83 9.22 1.67
CA ALA A 270 -20.56 9.01 2.38
C ALA A 270 -19.92 7.68 1.97
N ARG A 271 -20.74 6.71 1.58
CA ARG A 271 -20.32 5.34 1.24
C ARG A 271 -20.01 5.19 -0.24
N GLY A 272 -19.01 4.40 -0.56
CA GLY A 272 -18.59 4.09 -1.92
C GLY A 272 -19.17 2.78 -2.48
N VAL A 273 -18.57 2.31 -3.59
CA VAL A 273 -18.79 0.99 -4.19
C VAL A 273 -17.46 0.32 -4.47
N GLY A 274 -17.29 -0.92 -4.02
CA GLY A 274 -16.09 -1.73 -4.22
C GLY A 274 -16.13 -2.57 -5.50
N ALA A 275 -15.00 -3.14 -5.85
CA ALA A 275 -14.84 -3.96 -7.04
C ALA A 275 -15.56 -5.31 -6.97
N VAL A 276 -15.77 -5.86 -5.77
CA VAL A 276 -16.33 -7.21 -5.60
C VAL A 276 -17.82 -7.24 -5.90
N ARG A 277 -18.57 -6.25 -5.41
CA ARG A 277 -20.04 -6.22 -5.47
C ARG A 277 -20.60 -6.40 -6.87
N ASN A 278 -20.03 -5.71 -7.84
CA ASN A 278 -20.50 -5.75 -9.23
C ASN A 278 -20.18 -7.07 -9.93
N THR A 279 -19.14 -7.79 -9.46
CA THR A 279 -18.65 -9.03 -10.04
C THR A 279 -19.38 -10.27 -9.52
N ILE A 280 -20.07 -10.17 -8.37
CA ILE A 280 -20.74 -11.31 -7.70
C ILE A 280 -21.73 -12.05 -8.62
N PRO A 281 -22.63 -11.39 -9.38
CA PRO A 281 -23.60 -12.08 -10.22
C PRO A 281 -22.93 -12.98 -11.27
N ASN A 282 -21.88 -12.47 -11.93
CA ASN A 282 -21.12 -13.21 -12.92
C ASN A 282 -20.40 -14.42 -12.30
N GLN A 283 -19.79 -14.20 -11.13
CA GLN A 283 -19.11 -15.26 -10.37
C GLN A 283 -20.06 -16.40 -9.98
N ILE A 284 -21.27 -16.08 -9.56
CA ILE A 284 -22.31 -17.07 -9.24
C ILE A 284 -22.63 -17.92 -10.47
N GLU A 285 -22.81 -17.30 -11.64
CA GLU A 285 -23.16 -18.03 -12.85
C GLU A 285 -22.00 -18.90 -13.35
N ILE A 286 -20.75 -18.41 -13.30
CA ILE A 286 -19.55 -19.18 -13.60
C ILE A 286 -19.50 -20.45 -12.74
N ASN A 287 -19.69 -20.31 -11.43
CA ASN A 287 -19.66 -21.45 -10.50
C ASN A 287 -20.80 -22.45 -10.75
N LYS A 288 -22.00 -21.97 -11.10
CA LYS A 288 -23.13 -22.85 -11.49
C LYS A 288 -22.81 -23.65 -12.73
N ILE A 289 -22.27 -23.02 -13.77
CA ILE A 289 -21.89 -23.70 -15.02
C ILE A 289 -20.79 -24.72 -14.74
N ALA A 290 -19.74 -24.34 -13.98
CA ALA A 290 -18.66 -25.25 -13.61
C ALA A 290 -19.16 -26.47 -12.83
N THR A 291 -20.10 -26.27 -11.90
CA THR A 291 -20.70 -27.38 -11.12
C THR A 291 -21.54 -28.28 -12.00
N ARG A 292 -22.39 -27.71 -12.87
CA ARG A 292 -23.20 -28.50 -13.82
C ARG A 292 -22.33 -29.31 -14.76
N ARG A 293 -21.20 -28.76 -15.24
CA ARG A 293 -20.20 -29.47 -16.03
C ARG A 293 -19.59 -30.62 -15.26
N SER A 294 -19.18 -30.42 -14.01
CA SER A 294 -18.64 -31.46 -13.14
C SER A 294 -19.66 -32.59 -12.93
N ILE A 295 -20.92 -32.26 -12.70
CA ILE A 295 -22.01 -33.26 -12.56
C ILE A 295 -22.19 -34.03 -13.86
N SER A 296 -22.22 -33.36 -15.02
CA SER A 296 -22.35 -34.03 -16.33
C SER A 296 -21.23 -35.02 -16.60
N VAL A 297 -19.97 -34.64 -16.27
CA VAL A 297 -18.82 -35.53 -16.39
C VAL A 297 -18.95 -36.74 -15.47
N LYS A 298 -19.39 -36.58 -14.22
CA LYS A 298 -19.63 -37.67 -13.29
C LYS A 298 -20.71 -38.65 -13.82
N ILE A 299 -21.83 -38.10 -14.32
CA ILE A 299 -22.91 -38.94 -14.87
C ILE A 299 -22.45 -39.65 -16.14
N SER A 300 -21.63 -39.03 -16.98
CA SER A 300 -21.10 -39.67 -18.18
C SER A 300 -20.06 -40.74 -17.87
N ALA A 301 -19.25 -40.53 -16.81
CA ALA A 301 -18.26 -41.53 -16.37
C ALA A 301 -18.90 -42.76 -15.70
N PHE A 302 -20.07 -42.56 -15.08
CA PHE A 302 -20.81 -43.65 -14.41
C PHE A 302 -22.22 -43.76 -14.97
N PRO A 303 -22.39 -44.36 -16.19
CA PRO A 303 -23.69 -44.53 -16.81
C PRO A 303 -24.55 -45.42 -15.94
N LYS A 304 -25.84 -45.08 -15.85
CA LYS A 304 -26.80 -45.89 -15.09
C LYS A 304 -27.04 -47.21 -15.79
N LEU A 305 -26.97 -48.31 -15.06
CA LEU A 305 -27.29 -49.64 -15.52
C LEU A 305 -28.81 -49.85 -15.33
N ALA A 306 -29.51 -50.10 -16.39
CA ALA A 306 -30.90 -50.55 -16.37
C ALA A 306 -30.93 -52.10 -16.42
N VAL A 307 -31.61 -52.70 -15.47
CA VAL A 307 -31.65 -54.15 -15.34
C VAL A 307 -33.09 -54.60 -15.13
N ASN A 308 -33.49 -55.64 -15.84
CA ASN A 308 -34.77 -56.28 -15.58
C ASN A 308 -34.64 -57.21 -14.37
N ASP A 309 -35.32 -56.82 -13.28
CA ASP A 309 -35.28 -57.48 -11.98
C ASP A 309 -35.70 -58.97 -12.02
N GLU A 310 -36.53 -59.34 -12.96
CA GLU A 310 -37.04 -60.72 -13.07
C GLU A 310 -36.00 -61.73 -13.60
N PHE A 311 -34.98 -61.19 -14.33
CA PHE A 311 -33.98 -62.03 -15.00
C PHE A 311 -32.63 -62.08 -14.26
N VAL A 312 -32.27 -61.10 -13.46
CA VAL A 312 -30.99 -61.07 -12.74
C VAL A 312 -31.18 -61.51 -11.29
N ILE A 313 -30.51 -62.62 -10.90
CA ILE A 313 -30.63 -63.18 -9.54
C ILE A 313 -29.74 -62.45 -8.53
N ASN A 314 -28.50 -62.10 -8.90
CA ASN A 314 -27.51 -61.49 -7.99
C ASN A 314 -27.20 -60.05 -8.37
N LYS A 315 -28.11 -59.11 -8.03
CA LYS A 315 -28.00 -57.69 -8.36
C LYS A 315 -26.71 -57.05 -7.81
N SER A 316 -26.27 -57.49 -6.64
CA SER A 316 -25.04 -56.98 -6.02
C SER A 316 -23.76 -57.31 -6.80
N ALA A 317 -23.83 -58.27 -7.75
CA ALA A 317 -22.70 -58.57 -8.62
C ALA A 317 -22.55 -57.57 -9.77
N LEU A 318 -23.59 -56.81 -10.11
CA LEU A 318 -23.57 -55.79 -11.16
C LEU A 318 -22.67 -54.58 -10.79
N GLU A 319 -22.47 -54.33 -9.51
CA GLU A 319 -21.63 -53.25 -9.01
C GLU A 319 -20.17 -53.66 -8.77
N LYS A 320 -19.86 -54.95 -8.84
CA LYS A 320 -18.53 -55.52 -8.56
C LYS A 320 -17.77 -55.85 -9.83
N VAL A 321 -16.59 -55.28 -9.98
CA VAL A 321 -15.69 -55.56 -11.11
C VAL A 321 -15.30 -57.05 -11.13
N GLY A 322 -15.42 -57.71 -12.28
CA GLY A 322 -15.02 -59.11 -12.48
C GLY A 322 -15.96 -60.16 -11.86
N SER A 323 -17.12 -59.78 -11.33
CA SER A 323 -18.07 -60.71 -10.77
C SER A 323 -18.97 -61.35 -11.84
N THR A 324 -19.41 -62.59 -11.56
CA THR A 324 -20.29 -63.34 -12.47
C THR A 324 -21.75 -62.92 -12.22
N ILE A 325 -22.43 -62.56 -13.30
CA ILE A 325 -23.88 -62.28 -13.28
C ILE A 325 -24.63 -63.56 -13.42
N LYS A 326 -25.48 -63.93 -12.45
CA LYS A 326 -26.33 -65.08 -12.47
C LYS A 326 -27.71 -64.74 -13.03
N LEU A 327 -28.14 -65.48 -14.04
CA LEU A 327 -29.43 -65.33 -14.67
C LEU A 327 -30.40 -66.39 -14.25
N LYS A 328 -31.69 -66.11 -14.30
CA LYS A 328 -32.74 -67.12 -14.08
C LYS A 328 -32.71 -68.14 -15.21
N GLY A 329 -32.89 -69.43 -14.88
CA GLY A 329 -32.77 -70.52 -15.83
C GLY A 329 -33.61 -70.35 -17.09
N GLY A 330 -33.00 -70.69 -18.26
CA GLY A 330 -33.63 -70.60 -19.57
C GLY A 330 -33.31 -69.35 -20.40
N ALA A 331 -32.58 -68.37 -19.87
CA ALA A 331 -32.15 -67.21 -20.61
C ALA A 331 -30.95 -67.51 -21.51
N GLN A 332 -31.04 -67.19 -22.79
CA GLN A 332 -29.89 -67.21 -23.71
C GLN A 332 -29.03 -65.96 -23.55
N ILE A 333 -27.73 -65.99 -23.92
CA ILE A 333 -26.79 -64.87 -23.79
C ILE A 333 -27.27 -63.63 -24.57
N ASP A 334 -27.95 -63.78 -25.69
CA ASP A 334 -28.50 -62.68 -26.46
C ASP A 334 -29.69 -62.02 -25.76
N ASP A 335 -30.40 -62.70 -24.90
CA ASP A 335 -31.47 -62.14 -24.09
C ASP A 335 -30.90 -61.26 -22.96
N VAL A 336 -29.69 -61.56 -22.48
CA VAL A 336 -29.01 -60.73 -21.49
C VAL A 336 -28.77 -59.28 -21.98
N ARG A 337 -28.35 -59.18 -23.25
CA ARG A 337 -28.12 -57.83 -23.86
C ARG A 337 -29.40 -57.02 -24.01
N LYS A 338 -30.55 -57.67 -24.08
CA LYS A 338 -31.87 -57.00 -24.13
C LYS A 338 -32.40 -56.67 -22.75
N GLN A 339 -31.96 -57.37 -21.70
CA GLN A 339 -32.44 -57.24 -20.32
C GLN A 339 -31.51 -56.35 -19.42
N ILE A 340 -30.27 -56.15 -19.86
CA ILE A 340 -29.27 -55.33 -19.18
C ILE A 340 -28.74 -54.33 -20.19
N GLY A 341 -28.96 -53.05 -19.93
CA GLY A 341 -28.50 -51.98 -20.80
C GLY A 341 -27.93 -50.82 -20.00
N TYR A 342 -26.87 -50.21 -20.53
CA TYR A 342 -26.41 -48.94 -20.01
C TYR A 342 -27.26 -47.80 -20.59
N LEU A 343 -27.83 -46.97 -19.73
CA LEU A 343 -28.47 -45.74 -20.13
C LEU A 343 -27.37 -44.70 -20.31
N ASN A 344 -26.95 -44.51 -21.54
CA ASN A 344 -25.97 -43.48 -21.86
C ASN A 344 -26.59 -42.10 -21.61
N PRO A 345 -26.03 -41.29 -20.73
CA PRO A 345 -26.50 -39.94 -20.55
C PRO A 345 -26.26 -39.12 -21.83
N ALA A 346 -27.07 -38.11 -22.03
CA ALA A 346 -26.84 -37.17 -23.12
C ALA A 346 -25.46 -36.48 -22.92
N SER A 347 -24.68 -36.39 -23.99
CA SER A 347 -23.44 -35.64 -23.96
C SER A 347 -23.73 -34.16 -23.70
N MET A 348 -22.92 -33.53 -22.88
CA MET A 348 -23.01 -32.12 -22.64
C MET A 348 -22.60 -31.33 -23.90
N SER A 349 -23.38 -30.32 -24.27
CA SER A 349 -23.01 -29.45 -25.39
C SER A 349 -21.67 -28.74 -25.15
N PRO A 350 -20.78 -28.68 -26.13
CA PRO A 350 -19.56 -27.87 -26.08
C PRO A 350 -19.81 -26.39 -25.71
N ASP A 351 -21.01 -25.87 -26.04
CA ASP A 351 -21.42 -24.48 -25.75
C ASP A 351 -21.35 -24.13 -24.27
N ALA A 352 -21.56 -25.12 -23.38
CA ALA A 352 -21.45 -24.85 -21.95
C ALA A 352 -20.01 -24.54 -21.50
N LYS A 353 -19.01 -25.10 -22.21
CA LYS A 353 -17.61 -24.72 -21.98
C LYS A 353 -17.35 -23.31 -22.53
N ASN A 354 -17.75 -23.06 -23.75
CA ASN A 354 -17.55 -21.77 -24.40
C ASN A 354 -18.21 -20.65 -23.59
N LEU A 355 -19.47 -20.83 -23.15
CA LEU A 355 -20.17 -19.85 -22.29
C LEU A 355 -19.42 -19.59 -20.97
N GLN A 356 -18.85 -20.62 -20.34
CA GLN A 356 -18.08 -20.42 -19.13
C GLN A 356 -16.80 -19.61 -19.40
N ASP A 357 -16.06 -19.96 -20.45
CA ASP A 357 -14.81 -19.31 -20.82
C ASP A 357 -15.10 -17.86 -21.26
N ASP A 358 -16.18 -17.61 -22.02
CA ASP A 358 -16.63 -16.27 -22.42
C ASP A 358 -17.01 -15.42 -21.21
N LEU A 359 -17.79 -15.96 -20.25
CA LEU A 359 -18.15 -15.25 -19.03
C LEU A 359 -16.92 -14.89 -18.18
N GLN A 360 -15.95 -15.82 -18.05
CA GLN A 360 -14.72 -15.55 -17.31
C GLN A 360 -13.90 -14.44 -17.96
N ASN A 361 -13.69 -14.51 -19.27
CA ASN A 361 -12.89 -13.54 -20.00
C ASN A 361 -13.59 -12.18 -20.03
N THR A 362 -14.88 -12.13 -20.40
CA THR A 362 -15.66 -10.89 -20.40
C THR A 362 -15.70 -10.24 -19.02
N THR A 363 -15.85 -11.03 -17.94
CA THR A 363 -15.84 -10.47 -16.58
C THR A 363 -14.49 -9.87 -16.23
N LYS A 364 -13.38 -10.52 -16.58
CA LYS A 364 -12.04 -9.98 -16.38
C LYS A 364 -11.82 -8.70 -17.19
N ASP A 365 -12.27 -8.68 -18.45
CA ASP A 365 -12.11 -7.53 -19.34
C ASP A 365 -12.93 -6.32 -18.86
N LEU A 366 -14.18 -6.53 -18.43
CA LEU A 366 -15.04 -5.48 -17.86
C LEU A 366 -14.43 -4.87 -16.58
N GLU A 367 -13.72 -5.68 -15.79
CA GLU A 367 -13.05 -5.24 -14.57
C GLU A 367 -11.61 -4.71 -14.82
N GLY A 368 -11.19 -4.61 -16.09
CA GLY A 368 -9.86 -4.16 -16.46
C GLY A 368 -8.72 -5.12 -16.10
N ALA A 369 -9.05 -6.36 -15.70
CA ALA A 369 -8.09 -7.40 -15.30
C ALA A 369 -7.96 -8.52 -16.36
N GLY A 370 -8.08 -8.17 -17.64
CA GLY A 370 -7.95 -9.09 -18.76
C GLY A 370 -6.56 -9.72 -18.86
N ASP A 371 -6.40 -10.73 -19.70
CA ASP A 371 -5.17 -11.52 -19.81
C ASP A 371 -3.95 -10.65 -20.17
N VAL A 372 -4.13 -9.62 -20.99
CA VAL A 372 -3.10 -8.65 -21.34
C VAL A 372 -2.65 -7.84 -20.12
N ALA A 373 -3.61 -7.42 -19.28
CA ALA A 373 -3.35 -6.66 -18.07
C ALA A 373 -2.58 -7.48 -17.01
N THR A 374 -2.83 -8.79 -16.97
CA THR A 374 -2.18 -9.72 -16.04
C THR A 374 -0.85 -10.29 -16.55
N GLY A 375 -0.36 -9.83 -17.71
CA GLY A 375 0.96 -10.18 -18.23
C GLY A 375 0.99 -11.36 -19.21
N SER A 376 -0.16 -11.86 -19.66
CA SER A 376 -0.25 -12.90 -20.69
C SER A 376 -0.01 -12.32 -22.09
N VAL A 377 1.14 -11.68 -22.30
CA VAL A 377 1.55 -11.18 -23.61
C VAL A 377 2.56 -12.15 -24.20
N ASP A 378 2.38 -12.51 -25.47
CA ASP A 378 3.36 -13.36 -26.18
C ASP A 378 4.66 -12.56 -26.40
N PRO A 379 5.75 -12.88 -25.69
CA PRO A 379 6.99 -12.13 -25.76
C PRO A 379 7.68 -12.23 -27.14
N THR A 380 7.23 -13.14 -27.99
CA THR A 380 7.81 -13.34 -29.32
C THR A 380 7.32 -12.32 -30.36
N GLN A 381 6.19 -11.64 -30.09
CA GLN A 381 5.54 -10.74 -31.04
C GLN A 381 5.58 -9.26 -30.63
N ALA A 382 5.95 -8.94 -29.40
CA ALA A 382 5.92 -7.57 -28.90
C ALA A 382 7.32 -7.07 -28.52
N SER A 383 7.67 -5.87 -28.99
CA SER A 383 8.87 -5.17 -28.50
C SER A 383 8.69 -4.74 -27.05
N GLY A 384 9.77 -4.61 -26.27
CA GLY A 384 9.69 -4.14 -24.88
C GLY A 384 8.93 -2.82 -24.71
N LYS A 385 9.04 -1.89 -25.67
CA LYS A 385 8.27 -0.63 -25.68
C LYS A 385 6.77 -0.85 -25.90
N ALA A 386 6.38 -1.83 -26.72
CA ALA A 386 4.98 -2.16 -26.93
C ALA A 386 4.36 -2.80 -25.68
N ILE A 387 5.11 -3.65 -24.96
CA ILE A 387 4.68 -4.25 -23.70
C ILE A 387 4.45 -3.16 -22.65
N LEU A 388 5.37 -2.20 -22.51
CA LEU A 388 5.24 -1.05 -21.61
C LEU A 388 4.00 -0.20 -21.92
N ALA A 389 3.78 0.13 -23.20
CA ALA A 389 2.63 0.91 -23.63
C ALA A 389 1.31 0.20 -23.33
N VAL A 390 1.26 -1.12 -23.52
CA VAL A 390 0.08 -1.93 -23.19
C VAL A 390 -0.14 -1.97 -21.67
N GLN A 391 0.91 -2.15 -20.86
CA GLN A 391 0.79 -2.12 -19.41
C GLN A 391 0.30 -0.77 -18.90
N GLN A 392 0.79 0.35 -19.43
CA GLN A 392 0.30 1.69 -19.08
C GLN A 392 -1.18 1.87 -19.48
N ALA A 393 -1.56 1.41 -20.67
CA ALA A 393 -2.95 1.49 -21.12
C ALA A 393 -3.91 0.67 -20.23
N THR A 394 -3.47 -0.47 -19.70
CA THR A 394 -4.27 -1.33 -18.82
C THR A 394 -4.43 -0.77 -17.40
N GLN A 395 -3.58 0.17 -16.99
CA GLN A 395 -3.68 0.85 -15.69
C GLN A 395 -4.65 2.05 -15.72
N GLN A 396 -4.92 2.62 -16.90
CA GLN A 396 -5.81 3.79 -17.04
C GLN A 396 -7.19 3.65 -16.38
N PRO A 397 -7.88 2.50 -16.43
CA PRO A 397 -9.17 2.34 -15.76
C PRO A 397 -9.11 2.51 -14.24
N LEU A 398 -7.93 2.41 -13.62
CA LEU A 398 -7.72 2.54 -12.18
C LEU A 398 -7.21 3.92 -11.74
N ASN A 399 -7.16 4.90 -12.65
CA ASN A 399 -6.69 6.24 -12.31
C ASN A 399 -7.56 6.92 -11.23
N GLU A 400 -8.88 6.71 -11.26
CA GLU A 400 -9.78 7.24 -10.23
C GLU A 400 -9.41 6.68 -8.85
N GLN A 401 -9.13 5.38 -8.76
CA GLN A 401 -8.74 4.73 -7.51
C GLN A 401 -7.37 5.21 -7.02
N VAL A 402 -6.44 5.46 -7.94
CA VAL A 402 -5.14 6.06 -7.61
C VAL A 402 -5.31 7.49 -7.09
N ASP A 403 -6.18 8.30 -7.69
CA ASP A 403 -6.45 9.66 -7.21
C ASP A 403 -7.16 9.65 -5.84
N THR A 404 -8.08 8.72 -5.61
CA THR A 404 -8.71 8.54 -4.29
C THR A 404 -7.70 8.08 -3.24
N TYR A 405 -6.77 7.20 -3.61
CA TYR A 405 -5.66 6.77 -2.78
C TYR A 405 -4.75 7.95 -2.39
N LYS A 406 -4.41 8.83 -3.36
CA LYS A 406 -3.65 10.07 -3.08
C LYS A 406 -4.36 10.93 -2.05
N THR A 407 -5.65 11.21 -2.29
CA THR A 407 -6.46 12.04 -1.41
C THR A 407 -6.51 11.46 0.01
N PHE A 408 -6.66 10.15 0.14
CA PHE A 408 -6.64 9.47 1.42
C PHE A 408 -5.31 9.65 2.17
N ILE A 409 -4.17 9.52 1.47
CA ILE A 409 -2.85 9.74 2.09
C ILE A 409 -2.67 11.21 2.47
N GLU A 410 -3.12 12.16 1.62
CA GLU A 410 -3.10 13.57 1.95
C GLU A 410 -3.90 13.88 3.22
N ASP A 411 -5.10 13.35 3.33
CA ASP A 411 -5.95 13.56 4.49
C ASP A 411 -5.33 12.97 5.76
N LEU A 412 -4.75 11.77 5.67
CA LEU A 412 -4.04 11.16 6.79
C LEU A 412 -2.81 11.99 7.20
N ALA A 413 -2.02 12.48 6.25
CA ALA A 413 -0.87 13.34 6.53
C ALA A 413 -1.30 14.70 7.13
N ARG A 414 -2.44 15.28 6.70
CA ARG A 414 -3.03 16.48 7.32
C ARG A 414 -3.45 16.23 8.76
N ILE A 415 -4.03 15.07 9.06
CA ILE A 415 -4.41 14.68 10.43
C ILE A 415 -3.17 14.56 11.31
N TYR A 416 -2.09 13.93 10.82
CA TYR A 416 -0.82 13.84 11.56
C TYR A 416 -0.24 15.23 11.86
N PHE A 417 -0.25 16.13 10.88
CA PHE A 417 0.22 17.49 11.07
C PHE A 417 -0.64 18.24 12.11
N ASP A 418 -1.96 18.07 12.08
CA ASP A 418 -2.87 18.66 13.07
C ASP A 418 -2.62 18.09 14.49
N MET A 419 -2.31 16.79 14.60
CA MET A 419 -1.91 16.16 15.87
C MET A 419 -0.60 16.73 16.42
N TRP A 420 0.40 16.96 15.59
CA TRP A 420 1.67 17.58 16.05
C TRP A 420 1.43 18.98 16.58
N LYS A 421 0.58 19.75 15.92
CA LYS A 421 0.17 21.10 16.39
C LYS A 421 -0.62 21.07 17.69
N ALA A 422 -1.37 20.02 17.95
CA ALA A 422 -2.20 19.90 19.15
C ALA A 422 -1.42 19.35 20.36
N TYR A 423 -0.57 18.34 20.14
CA TYR A 423 -0.01 17.56 21.25
C TYR A 423 1.49 17.77 21.52
N LYS A 424 2.30 18.21 20.53
CA LYS A 424 3.75 18.39 20.73
C LYS A 424 4.07 19.74 21.39
N VAL A 425 3.57 19.94 22.61
CA VAL A 425 3.73 21.19 23.40
C VAL A 425 5.21 21.47 23.72
N ASN A 426 6.03 20.44 23.90
CA ASN A 426 7.47 20.57 24.16
C ASN A 426 8.30 20.81 22.89
N GLY A 427 7.64 21.01 21.75
CA GLY A 427 8.26 21.09 20.44
C GLY A 427 8.54 19.72 19.83
N LEU A 428 8.87 19.72 18.54
CA LEU A 428 9.18 18.55 17.75
C LEU A 428 10.69 18.50 17.48
N ARG A 429 11.35 17.42 17.90
CA ARG A 429 12.76 17.18 17.58
C ARG A 429 12.85 16.54 16.21
N ILE A 430 13.58 17.16 15.32
CA ILE A 430 13.78 16.71 13.94
C ILE A 430 15.25 16.83 13.57
N LEU A 431 15.66 16.09 12.55
CA LEU A 431 16.98 16.21 11.95
C LEU A 431 16.88 17.16 10.75
N VAL A 432 17.62 18.26 10.80
CA VAL A 432 17.71 19.22 9.70
C VAL A 432 19.05 19.07 9.01
N GLU A 433 19.03 18.91 7.70
CA GLU A 433 20.24 18.90 6.90
C GLU A 433 20.81 20.31 6.79
N GLN A 434 22.03 20.50 7.26
CA GLN A 434 22.80 21.74 7.14
C GLN A 434 24.12 21.48 6.43
N LYS A 435 24.57 22.43 5.62
CA LYS A 435 25.91 22.38 5.03
C LYS A 435 26.92 22.90 6.03
N ASP A 436 27.95 22.09 6.34
CA ASP A 436 29.09 22.51 7.13
C ASP A 436 29.98 23.49 6.34
N GLU A 437 30.96 24.12 7.00
CA GLU A 437 31.92 25.06 6.39
C GLU A 437 32.66 24.45 5.18
N ASP A 438 32.81 23.14 5.15
CA ASP A 438 33.42 22.38 4.04
C ASP A 438 32.42 21.99 2.92
N GLY A 439 31.14 22.44 3.01
CA GLY A 439 30.08 22.12 2.03
C GLY A 439 29.50 20.71 2.18
N LYS A 440 29.87 19.95 3.21
CA LYS A 440 29.35 18.61 3.49
C LYS A 440 28.01 18.72 4.21
N ILE A 441 27.03 17.94 3.75
CA ILE A 441 25.71 17.85 4.39
C ILE A 441 25.86 17.08 5.70
N ILE A 442 25.53 17.71 6.81
CA ILE A 442 25.46 17.14 8.15
C ILE A 442 24.04 17.23 8.70
N GLU A 443 23.59 16.20 9.38
CA GLU A 443 22.31 16.19 10.06
C GLU A 443 22.46 16.78 11.47
N VAL A 444 21.80 17.90 11.71
CA VAL A 444 21.83 18.58 13.01
C VAL A 444 20.47 18.41 13.70
N PRO A 445 20.42 17.87 14.92
CA PRO A 445 19.18 17.76 15.67
C PRO A 445 18.68 19.18 16.05
N THR A 446 17.56 19.57 15.47
CA THR A 446 16.92 20.86 15.70
C THR A 446 15.56 20.63 16.33
N THR A 447 15.13 21.52 17.23
CA THR A 447 13.81 21.46 17.83
C THR A 447 12.95 22.57 17.24
N ILE A 448 11.88 22.19 16.53
CA ILE A 448 10.83 23.13 16.14
C ILE A 448 10.03 23.44 17.38
N THR A 449 9.96 24.72 17.76
CA THR A 449 9.17 25.12 18.91
C THR A 449 7.67 25.00 18.62
N TYR A 450 6.90 24.80 19.67
CA TYR A 450 5.44 24.74 19.57
C TYR A 450 4.81 25.96 18.88
N GLU A 451 5.35 27.17 19.14
CA GLU A 451 4.88 28.39 18.51
C GLU A 451 5.18 28.42 17.01
N GLN A 452 6.38 27.98 16.62
CA GLN A 452 6.76 27.84 15.21
C GLN A 452 5.86 26.82 14.50
N LEU A 453 5.60 25.67 15.14
CA LEU A 453 4.72 24.63 14.58
C LEU A 453 3.28 25.14 14.40
N LYS A 454 2.76 25.93 15.36
CA LYS A 454 1.44 26.56 15.24
C LYS A 454 1.36 27.65 14.17
N ALA A 455 2.44 28.43 14.00
CA ALA A 455 2.51 29.49 13.00
C ALA A 455 2.75 28.93 11.58
N LEU A 456 3.24 27.69 11.48
CA LEU A 456 3.55 27.06 10.21
C LEU A 456 2.25 26.66 9.48
N GLU A 457 1.93 27.38 8.41
CA GLU A 457 0.87 27.01 7.48
C GLU A 457 1.51 26.21 6.33
N ALA A 458 1.40 24.90 6.41
CA ALA A 458 1.94 24.03 5.37
C ALA A 458 0.82 23.48 4.49
N ASN A 459 0.99 23.57 3.18
CA ASN A 459 0.22 22.81 2.23
C ASN A 459 0.86 21.42 2.11
N ILE A 460 0.05 20.38 2.25
CA ILE A 460 0.51 19.02 2.07
C ILE A 460 0.40 18.69 0.59
N LYS A 461 1.54 18.44 -0.03
CA LYS A 461 1.62 17.90 -1.38
C LYS A 461 2.20 16.48 -1.29
N ILE A 462 1.50 15.54 -1.87
CA ILE A 462 1.97 14.16 -1.95
C ILE A 462 2.45 13.92 -3.36
N ASP A 463 3.68 13.50 -3.48
CA ASP A 463 4.26 13.06 -4.75
C ASP A 463 4.09 11.55 -4.86
N ILE A 464 3.30 11.13 -5.85
CA ILE A 464 3.14 9.72 -6.19
C ILE A 464 3.92 9.45 -7.44
N THR A 465 5.04 8.78 -7.26
CA THR A 465 5.84 8.27 -8.37
C THR A 465 5.46 6.80 -8.60
N PRO A 466 4.92 6.44 -9.76
CA PRO A 466 4.71 5.04 -10.09
C PRO A 466 6.05 4.30 -10.04
N ARG A 467 6.18 3.31 -9.17
CA ARG A 467 7.37 2.43 -9.13
C ARG A 467 7.06 1.13 -9.85
N SER A 468 7.01 1.19 -11.19
CA SER A 468 7.11 -0.04 -11.97
C SER A 468 8.58 -0.46 -12.05
N PRO A 469 8.93 -1.74 -11.84
CA PRO A 469 10.30 -2.21 -12.09
C PRO A 469 10.79 -1.90 -13.51
N PHE A 470 9.85 -1.82 -14.46
CA PHE A 470 10.16 -1.45 -15.85
C PHE A 470 10.42 0.05 -16.02
N ASP A 471 9.77 0.91 -15.24
CA ASP A 471 10.04 2.36 -15.26
C ASP A 471 11.43 2.65 -14.70
N ILE A 472 11.84 1.97 -13.64
CA ILE A 472 13.18 2.04 -13.08
C ILE A 472 14.21 1.61 -14.13
N TYR A 473 13.98 0.48 -14.79
CA TYR A 473 14.87 0.00 -15.86
C TYR A 473 14.92 0.97 -17.06
N ALA A 474 13.79 1.54 -17.47
CA ALA A 474 13.74 2.52 -18.55
C ALA A 474 14.46 3.83 -18.18
N GLN A 475 14.35 4.28 -16.93
CA GLN A 475 15.09 5.42 -16.39
C GLN A 475 16.59 5.12 -16.34
N GLU A 476 17.01 3.96 -15.81
CA GLU A 476 18.41 3.53 -15.81
C GLU A 476 19.00 3.51 -17.22
N GLN A 477 18.29 2.96 -18.19
CA GLN A 477 18.70 2.95 -19.59
C GLN A 477 18.83 4.36 -20.18
N SER A 478 17.89 5.25 -19.85
CA SER A 478 17.92 6.63 -20.33
C SER A 478 19.09 7.41 -19.76
N ILE A 479 19.36 7.27 -18.46
CA ILE A 479 20.50 7.90 -17.77
C ILE A 479 21.82 7.29 -18.28
N ALA A 480 21.89 5.96 -18.47
CA ALA A 480 23.05 5.31 -19.06
C ALA A 480 23.36 5.80 -20.49
N ASN A 481 22.31 6.05 -21.29
CA ASN A 481 22.47 6.64 -22.61
C ASN A 481 23.02 8.08 -22.55
N LEU A 482 22.58 8.89 -21.56
CA LEU A 482 23.14 10.23 -21.36
C LEU A 482 24.62 10.18 -20.97
N LEU A 483 25.00 9.23 -20.13
CA LEU A 483 26.41 8.99 -19.77
C LEU A 483 27.24 8.54 -21.00
N MET A 484 26.72 7.58 -21.77
CA MET A 484 27.41 7.08 -22.98
C MET A 484 27.61 8.16 -24.06
N ASN A 485 26.64 9.09 -24.15
CA ASN A 485 26.72 10.21 -25.11
C ASN A 485 27.52 11.40 -24.53
N GLY A 486 28.05 11.32 -23.33
CA GLY A 486 28.86 12.36 -22.70
C GLY A 486 28.10 13.61 -22.27
N PHE A 487 26.76 13.54 -22.14
CA PHE A 487 25.94 14.65 -21.66
C PHE A 487 26.00 14.82 -20.14
N ILE A 488 26.33 13.74 -19.41
CA ILE A 488 26.51 13.73 -17.96
C ILE A 488 27.80 13.01 -17.61
N ASN A 489 28.41 13.39 -16.50
CA ASN A 489 29.57 12.70 -15.95
C ASN A 489 29.17 11.52 -15.06
N PHE A 490 30.14 10.72 -14.61
CA PHE A 490 29.85 9.53 -13.79
C PHE A 490 29.30 9.89 -12.40
N GLU A 491 29.66 11.04 -11.83
CA GLU A 491 29.14 11.51 -10.55
C GLU A 491 27.68 11.89 -10.68
N GLU A 492 27.33 12.67 -11.69
CA GLU A 492 25.94 13.03 -12.02
C GLU A 492 25.10 11.80 -12.37
N TYR A 493 25.70 10.80 -13.03
CA TYR A 493 25.04 9.52 -13.29
C TYR A 493 24.61 8.82 -12.01
N VAL A 494 25.52 8.72 -11.02
CA VAL A 494 25.23 8.06 -9.73
C VAL A 494 24.19 8.87 -8.93
N GLU A 495 24.25 10.19 -8.97
CA GLU A 495 23.29 11.07 -8.31
C GLU A 495 21.88 10.92 -8.90
N LEU A 496 21.76 10.81 -10.22
CA LEU A 496 20.51 10.66 -10.96
C LEU A 496 19.91 9.25 -10.91
N LEU A 497 20.64 8.24 -10.43
CA LEU A 497 20.12 6.87 -10.32
C LEU A 497 18.85 6.85 -9.44
N PRO A 498 17.77 6.21 -9.92
CA PRO A 498 16.52 6.13 -9.17
C PRO A 498 16.69 5.28 -7.91
N ASP A 499 15.95 5.63 -6.86
CA ASP A 499 15.85 4.80 -5.66
C ASP A 499 15.24 3.44 -6.02
N GLY A 500 15.90 2.34 -5.64
CA GLY A 500 15.51 0.99 -6.02
C GLY A 500 16.14 0.50 -7.33
N SER A 501 17.15 1.23 -7.86
CA SER A 501 18.01 0.75 -8.93
C SER A 501 18.61 -0.61 -8.62
N SER A 502 18.82 -1.43 -9.65
CA SER A 502 19.56 -2.69 -9.53
C SER A 502 21.03 -2.49 -9.13
N MET A 503 21.55 -1.27 -9.34
CA MET A 503 22.89 -0.86 -8.94
C MET A 503 22.85 -0.27 -7.52
N GLN A 504 23.75 -0.75 -6.65
CA GLN A 504 23.86 -0.24 -5.28
C GLN A 504 24.50 1.16 -5.33
N LYS A 505 23.68 2.19 -5.12
CA LYS A 505 24.09 3.60 -5.16
C LYS A 505 25.20 3.91 -4.15
N ASP A 506 25.10 3.33 -2.96
CA ASP A 506 26.08 3.53 -1.89
C ASP A 506 27.46 3.00 -2.25
N ASP A 507 27.55 1.84 -2.90
CA ASP A 507 28.82 1.26 -3.36
C ASP A 507 29.46 2.13 -4.47
N LEU A 508 28.64 2.66 -5.37
CA LEU A 508 29.10 3.57 -6.42
C LEU A 508 29.58 4.90 -5.84
N GLN A 509 28.88 5.43 -4.85
CA GLN A 509 29.30 6.64 -4.14
C GLN A 509 30.61 6.44 -3.40
N ALA A 510 30.80 5.29 -2.73
CA ALA A 510 32.06 4.95 -2.09
C ALA A 510 33.24 4.88 -3.07
N ILE A 511 32.99 4.44 -4.32
CA ILE A 511 34.01 4.43 -5.38
C ILE A 511 34.38 5.86 -5.79
N ILE A 512 33.39 6.74 -5.94
CA ILE A 512 33.60 8.16 -6.28
C ILE A 512 34.43 8.84 -5.18
N ASP A 513 34.05 8.66 -3.94
CA ASP A 513 34.74 9.26 -2.78
C ASP A 513 36.20 8.79 -2.71
N ARG A 514 36.46 7.50 -2.96
CA ARG A 514 37.80 6.95 -3.02
C ARG A 514 38.64 7.53 -4.18
N ARG A 515 38.00 7.78 -5.34
CA ARG A 515 38.68 8.43 -6.46
C ARG A 515 39.04 9.87 -6.13
N LYS A 516 38.10 10.64 -5.56
CA LYS A 516 38.34 12.03 -5.12
C LYS A 516 39.45 12.12 -4.08
N GLU A 517 39.51 11.17 -3.17
CA GLU A 517 40.58 11.11 -2.17
C GLU A 517 41.96 10.79 -2.81
N ASN A 518 41.97 9.87 -3.78
CA ASN A 518 43.20 9.55 -4.51
C ASN A 518 43.66 10.73 -5.39
N GLU A 519 42.76 11.43 -6.07
CA GLU A 519 43.06 12.63 -6.84
C GLU A 519 43.62 13.75 -5.97
N LYS A 520 43.04 13.98 -4.78
CA LYS A 520 43.60 14.93 -3.77
C LYS A 520 45.02 14.53 -3.35
N LYS A 521 45.29 13.23 -3.10
CA LYS A 521 46.61 12.75 -2.75
C LYS A 521 47.61 12.94 -3.89
N ILE A 522 47.19 12.69 -5.14
CA ILE A 522 48.04 12.90 -6.31
C ILE A 522 48.36 14.41 -6.46
N ALA A 523 47.36 15.27 -6.33
CA ALA A 523 47.55 16.72 -6.41
C ALA A 523 48.49 17.24 -5.31
N GLN A 524 48.37 16.70 -4.09
CA GLN A 524 49.30 17.01 -3.01
C GLN A 524 50.74 16.56 -3.31
N MET A 525 50.94 15.32 -3.80
CA MET A 525 52.24 14.84 -4.21
C MET A 525 52.84 15.66 -5.37
N GLU A 526 52.02 16.10 -6.33
CA GLU A 526 52.48 16.97 -7.40
C GLU A 526 52.86 18.37 -6.90
N MET A 527 52.14 18.93 -5.91
CA MET A 527 52.54 20.18 -5.25
C MET A 527 53.85 20.02 -4.51
N GLU A 528 54.00 18.98 -3.69
CA GLU A 528 55.24 18.68 -2.97
C GLU A 528 56.42 18.44 -3.93
N ALA A 529 56.20 17.71 -5.04
CA ALA A 529 57.22 17.51 -6.08
C ALA A 529 57.61 18.82 -6.79
N ASN A 530 56.64 19.72 -7.05
CA ASN A 530 56.93 21.04 -7.63
C ASN A 530 57.66 21.95 -6.62
N GLU A 531 57.29 21.92 -5.35
CA GLU A 531 58.02 22.65 -4.30
C GLU A 531 59.48 22.12 -4.15
N LEU A 532 59.65 20.79 -4.14
CA LEU A 532 60.95 20.17 -4.09
C LEU A 532 61.82 20.52 -5.31
N ASN A 533 61.24 20.50 -6.55
CA ASN A 533 61.90 20.92 -7.77
C ASN A 533 62.28 22.40 -7.77
N SER A 534 61.42 23.26 -7.20
CA SER A 534 61.74 24.69 -7.05
C SER A 534 62.83 24.93 -6.05
N ALA A 535 62.86 24.17 -4.94
CA ALA A 535 63.94 24.21 -3.94
C ALA A 535 65.28 23.70 -4.51
N ILE A 536 65.28 22.61 -5.29
CA ILE A 536 66.44 22.09 -6.00
C ILE A 536 66.98 23.14 -6.99
N ASN A 537 66.11 23.79 -7.77
CA ASN A 537 66.49 24.85 -8.71
C ASN A 537 67.05 26.08 -8.01
N MET A 538 66.55 26.42 -6.80
CA MET A 538 67.15 27.51 -5.99
C MET A 538 68.53 27.14 -5.50
N VAL A 539 68.73 25.90 -5.02
CA VAL A 539 70.04 25.42 -4.51
C VAL A 539 71.05 25.32 -5.69
N MET A 540 70.62 24.78 -6.86
CA MET A 540 71.50 24.73 -8.02
C MET A 540 71.80 26.15 -8.58
N GLY A 541 70.84 27.06 -8.50
CA GLY A 541 71.07 28.47 -8.88
C GLY A 541 72.01 29.21 -7.93
N GLU A 542 72.06 28.83 -6.66
CA GLU A 542 73.06 29.33 -5.70
C GLU A 542 74.45 28.73 -5.93
N GLU A 543 74.54 27.43 -6.29
CA GLU A 543 75.80 26.77 -6.67
C GLU A 543 76.37 27.36 -7.96
N GLU A 544 75.54 27.62 -8.99
CA GLU A 544 75.98 28.31 -10.25
C GLU A 544 76.43 29.77 -9.98
N ARG A 545 75.81 30.48 -9.03
CA ARG A 545 76.30 31.80 -8.62
C ARG A 545 77.62 31.74 -7.86
N ASN A 546 77.78 30.76 -6.96
CA ASN A 546 79.07 30.57 -6.27
C ASN A 546 80.16 30.04 -7.21
N GLY A 547 79.82 29.18 -8.17
CA GLY A 547 80.75 28.67 -9.20
C GLY A 547 81.19 29.75 -10.20
N ASN A 548 80.31 30.71 -10.57
CA ASN A 548 80.65 31.84 -11.44
C ASN A 548 81.51 32.91 -10.72
N ASP A 549 81.41 33.06 -9.39
CA ASP A 549 82.32 33.95 -8.63
C ASP A 549 83.74 33.33 -8.47
N GLU A 550 83.89 32.02 -8.47
CA GLU A 550 85.20 31.34 -8.53
C GLU A 550 85.77 31.29 -9.96
N MET A 551 84.96 31.15 -11.04
CA MET A 551 85.46 31.16 -12.43
C MET A 551 85.81 32.56 -12.96
N SER A 552 85.24 33.62 -12.44
CA SER A 552 85.64 34.98 -12.81
C SER A 552 87.01 35.41 -12.20
N ARG A 553 87.56 34.62 -11.27
CA ARG A 553 88.92 34.77 -10.73
C ARG A 553 89.98 33.97 -11.48
N MET A 554 89.62 33.04 -12.38
CA MET A 554 90.60 32.19 -13.13
C MET A 554 90.62 32.46 -14.65
N GLN A 555 89.83 33.36 -15.23
CA GLN A 555 89.93 33.68 -16.66
C GLN A 555 90.63 35.03 -16.93
N THR A 556 91.92 35.02 -16.62
CA THR A 556 92.89 35.78 -17.40
C THR A 556 93.97 34.82 -17.86
N SER A 557 93.72 34.07 -18.92
CA SER A 557 94.66 33.60 -19.90
C SER A 557 94.14 32.45 -20.73
N GLY A 558 94.18 32.64 -22.07
CA GLY A 558 94.28 31.50 -22.99
C GLY A 558 93.14 31.29 -23.96
N ASN A 559 93.44 31.83 -25.10
CA ASN A 559 92.83 31.72 -26.42
C ASN A 559 92.41 30.35 -26.95
N ALA A 560 91.42 30.40 -27.88
CA ALA A 560 91.28 29.75 -29.15
C ALA A 560 90.81 28.29 -29.27
N SER A 561 89.74 27.98 -29.87
CA SER A 561 89.51 27.50 -31.24
C SER A 561 88.27 26.63 -31.37
N GLU A 562 87.43 27.01 -32.32
CA GLU A 562 86.66 26.27 -33.31
C GLU A 562 86.06 24.87 -32.99
N GLY A 563 84.78 24.72 -33.40
CA GLY A 563 84.33 23.53 -34.06
C GLY A 563 82.91 23.03 -33.87
N ASN A 564 82.03 23.41 -34.75
CA ASN A 564 80.94 22.63 -35.37
C ASN A 564 79.91 21.80 -34.56
N GLN A 565 78.64 22.24 -34.79
CA GLN A 565 77.44 21.52 -35.31
C GLN A 565 77.16 20.07 -34.81
N GLU A 566 75.99 19.88 -34.29
CA GLU A 566 74.88 19.06 -34.83
C GLU A 566 73.67 19.03 -33.95
N GLN A 567 72.52 19.33 -34.57
CA GLN A 567 71.18 19.05 -34.08
C GLN A 567 70.81 17.60 -34.35
N PRO A 568 69.93 16.96 -33.59
CA PRO A 568 68.94 16.05 -34.14
C PRO A 568 67.49 16.36 -33.78
N SER A 569 66.75 16.59 -34.76
CA SER A 569 65.47 16.10 -35.29
C SER A 569 64.43 15.55 -34.38
N ASN A 570 63.26 16.17 -34.53
CA ASN A 570 61.87 15.72 -34.16
C ASN A 570 61.56 14.33 -34.70
N ILE A 571 60.89 13.52 -33.89
CA ILE A 571 60.06 12.40 -34.36
C ILE A 571 58.67 12.50 -33.69
N PRO A 572 57.57 12.42 -34.50
CA PRO A 572 56.22 12.51 -34.00
C PRO A 572 55.65 11.15 -33.55
N MET A 573 54.93 11.14 -32.44
CA MET A 573 54.10 10.00 -32.06
C MET A 573 52.71 10.12 -32.72
N SER A 574 52.45 9.19 -33.59
CA SER A 574 51.09 8.79 -33.97
C SER A 574 50.97 7.26 -33.83
N GLN A 575 49.78 6.83 -33.35
CA GLN A 575 49.23 5.47 -33.39
C GLN A 575 49.68 4.47 -32.29
N MET A 576 48.78 4.23 -31.35
CA MET A 576 48.31 2.87 -31.07
C MET A 576 46.92 2.95 -30.38
N GLN A 577 46.06 2.23 -30.95
CA GLN A 577 44.69 1.77 -30.79
C GLN A 577 44.13 1.71 -29.34
#